data_f38f1bd22ed4051e18b8176d84e5781e
#
_entry.id   f38f1bd22ed4051e18b8176d84e5781e
#
_cell.length_a   1.000
_cell.length_b   1.000
_cell.length_c   1.000
_cell.angle_alpha   90.00
_cell.angle_beta   90.00
_cell.angle_gamma   90.00
#
_symmetry.space_group_name_H-M   'P 1'
#
loop_
_entity.id
_entity.type
_entity.pdbx_description
1 polymer ?
#
loop_
_entity_poly.entity_id
_entity_poly.type
_entity_poly.pdbx_seq_one_letter_code
_entity_poly.pdbx_strand_id
1 'polypeptide(L)'
;MNNADPIWDHVDRHRDAFVGLSDSVFDTPETLYTEYRSVAEHTRMLEAQGFRITENAAGIPTAVVGEAGDEGPVIAILGEFDALPYLSQAPGVAEHHPLEEGGNGHGCGHNLLGAAALLAATAVKDWLAENGLKGRVRYYGCPAEEGGAAKTYMVREGLFDDVDAAISWHPATFTGVNEASSLANTRIDFTFHGKAAHAAGAPELGRSALDAVELMNVGINYLREHIPDIHQLDRVERRAAKLRRARRVRSLA
;
A
#
# COMPACT_ATOMS: atom_id res chain seq x y z
N MET A 1 8.53 26.46 9.37
CA MET A 1 7.15 26.89 9.11
C MET A 1 6.61 27.47 10.39
N ASN A 2 5.99 28.66 10.38
CA ASN A 2 5.29 29.16 11.57
C ASN A 2 3.98 28.37 11.66
N ASN A 3 3.92 27.37 12.54
CA ASN A 3 2.72 26.59 12.81
C ASN A 3 1.77 27.43 13.68
N ALA A 4 1.13 28.44 13.07
CA ALA A 4 0.18 29.31 13.76
C ALA A 4 -1.26 28.74 13.76
N ASP A 5 -1.48 27.60 13.12
CA ASP A 5 -2.78 26.97 13.08
C ASP A 5 -2.96 26.08 14.33
N PRO A 6 -4.05 26.27 15.11
CA PRO A 6 -4.31 25.50 16.34
C PRO A 6 -4.33 23.97 16.15
N ILE A 7 -4.53 23.47 14.94
CA ILE A 7 -4.53 22.04 14.68
C ILE A 7 -3.17 21.40 15.00
N TRP A 8 -2.08 22.15 14.93
CA TRP A 8 -0.75 21.65 15.26
C TRP A 8 -0.57 21.33 16.75
N ASP A 9 -1.33 21.99 17.64
CA ASP A 9 -1.33 21.69 19.06
C ASP A 9 -1.88 20.28 19.32
N HIS A 10 -2.85 19.82 18.50
CA HIS A 10 -3.36 18.45 18.57
C HIS A 10 -2.30 17.44 18.09
N VAL A 11 -1.58 17.74 17.02
CA VAL A 11 -0.48 16.89 16.52
C VAL A 11 0.61 16.75 17.58
N ASP A 12 1.06 17.86 18.15
CA ASP A 12 2.13 17.88 19.16
C ASP A 12 1.74 17.14 20.45
N ARG A 13 0.48 17.21 20.86
CA ARG A 13 -0.07 16.50 22.02
C ARG A 13 0.09 14.98 21.91
N HIS A 14 -0.06 14.44 20.71
CA HIS A 14 -0.03 13.00 20.47
C HIS A 14 1.32 12.48 19.92
N ARG A 15 2.26 13.36 19.65
CA ARG A 15 3.50 13.08 18.92
C ARG A 15 4.23 11.83 19.39
N ASP A 16 4.52 11.75 20.69
CA ASP A 16 5.37 10.67 21.23
C ASP A 16 4.71 9.30 21.09
N ALA A 17 3.39 9.23 21.27
CA ALA A 17 2.64 7.99 21.11
C ALA A 17 2.68 7.49 19.65
N PHE A 18 2.58 8.40 18.68
CA PHE A 18 2.58 8.04 17.26
C PHE A 18 3.99 7.80 16.70
N VAL A 19 5.01 8.44 17.25
CA VAL A 19 6.41 8.05 16.99
C VAL A 19 6.63 6.62 17.48
N GLY A 20 6.17 6.30 18.70
CA GLY A 20 6.26 4.93 19.20
C GLY A 20 5.49 3.90 18.37
N LEU A 21 4.33 4.27 17.78
CA LEU A 21 3.62 3.40 16.83
C LEU A 21 4.47 3.13 15.58
N SER A 22 5.04 4.18 14.99
CA SER A 22 5.92 4.05 13.81
C SER A 22 7.12 3.16 14.09
N ASP A 23 7.77 3.33 15.25
CA ASP A 23 8.93 2.54 15.65
C ASP A 23 8.55 1.07 15.85
N SER A 24 7.40 0.79 16.51
CA SER A 24 6.91 -0.57 16.71
C SER A 24 6.62 -1.31 15.39
N VAL A 25 6.06 -0.60 14.40
CA VAL A 25 5.81 -1.14 13.06
C VAL A 25 7.13 -1.34 12.31
N PHE A 26 8.08 -0.40 12.43
CA PHE A 26 9.42 -0.53 11.83
C PHE A 26 10.15 -1.77 12.34
N ASP A 27 10.07 -2.06 13.63
CA ASP A 27 10.73 -3.21 14.26
C ASP A 27 10.08 -4.56 13.93
N THR A 28 8.92 -4.54 13.28
CA THR A 28 8.17 -5.76 12.90
C THR A 28 7.78 -5.73 11.42
N PRO A 29 8.74 -5.76 10.49
CA PRO A 29 8.47 -5.58 9.07
C PRO A 29 7.77 -6.78 8.47
N GLU A 30 6.45 -6.73 8.39
CA GLU A 30 5.56 -7.74 7.83
C GLU A 30 5.13 -7.36 6.41
N THR A 31 4.98 -8.37 5.55
CA THR A 31 4.66 -8.16 4.13
C THR A 31 3.29 -8.71 3.77
N LEU A 32 2.75 -8.24 2.69
CA LEU A 32 1.67 -8.80 1.86
C LEU A 32 0.66 -9.71 2.60
N TYR A 33 -0.37 -9.13 3.20
CA TYR A 33 -1.45 -9.81 3.93
C TYR A 33 -1.01 -10.64 5.15
N THR A 34 0.21 -10.41 5.63
CA THR A 34 0.71 -11.03 6.86
C THR A 34 1.06 -10.01 7.96
N GLU A 35 0.56 -8.78 7.82
CA GLU A 35 0.81 -7.62 8.69
C GLU A 35 0.02 -7.72 10.01
N TYR A 36 0.00 -8.89 10.65
CA TYR A 36 -0.83 -9.14 11.84
C TYR A 36 -0.41 -8.33 13.07
N ARG A 37 0.89 -8.13 13.27
CA ARG A 37 1.42 -7.34 14.39
C ARG A 37 1.24 -5.85 14.11
N SER A 38 1.52 -5.43 12.90
CA SER A 38 1.38 -4.05 12.45
C SER A 38 -0.08 -3.58 12.57
N VAL A 39 -1.06 -4.38 12.09
CA VAL A 39 -2.48 -4.03 12.24
C VAL A 39 -2.93 -4.05 13.70
N ALA A 40 -2.41 -4.94 14.55
CA ALA A 40 -2.72 -4.97 15.97
C ALA A 40 -2.24 -3.70 16.69
N GLU A 41 -1.05 -3.18 16.36
CA GLU A 41 -0.55 -1.91 16.89
C GLU A 41 -1.42 -0.73 16.46
N HIS A 42 -1.85 -0.68 15.19
CA HIS A 42 -2.78 0.33 14.69
C HIS A 42 -4.14 0.23 15.37
N THR A 43 -4.69 -0.99 15.53
CA THR A 43 -5.96 -1.22 16.24
C THR A 43 -5.87 -0.74 17.67
N ARG A 44 -4.83 -1.10 18.41
CA ARG A 44 -4.58 -0.63 19.78
C ARG A 44 -4.51 0.90 19.86
N MET A 45 -3.85 1.55 18.90
CA MET A 45 -3.79 3.00 18.86
C MET A 45 -5.17 3.62 18.57
N LEU A 46 -5.95 3.06 17.64
CA LEU A 46 -7.32 3.49 17.35
C LEU A 46 -8.21 3.41 18.60
N GLU A 47 -8.12 2.31 19.35
CA GLU A 47 -8.83 2.13 20.63
C GLU A 47 -8.44 3.22 21.63
N ALA A 48 -7.13 3.43 21.82
CA ALA A 48 -6.61 4.42 22.74
C ALA A 48 -7.05 5.85 22.38
N GLN A 49 -7.26 6.14 21.11
CA GLN A 49 -7.74 7.41 20.62
C GLN A 49 -9.29 7.49 20.53
N GLY A 50 -10.02 6.46 20.94
CA GLY A 50 -11.48 6.46 21.03
C GLY A 50 -12.21 6.38 19.69
N PHE A 51 -11.61 5.76 18.68
CA PHE A 51 -12.31 5.43 17.43
C PHE A 51 -13.22 4.22 17.59
N ARG A 52 -14.32 4.20 16.85
CA ARG A 52 -15.11 2.98 16.59
C ARG A 52 -14.38 2.14 15.57
N ILE A 53 -14.11 0.88 15.88
CA ILE A 53 -13.22 0.03 15.08
C ILE A 53 -14.00 -1.03 14.32
N THR A 54 -13.64 -1.23 13.07
CA THR A 54 -14.02 -2.37 12.24
C THR A 54 -12.75 -3.14 11.86
N GLU A 55 -12.54 -4.27 12.50
CA GLU A 55 -11.48 -5.21 12.14
C GLU A 55 -11.87 -6.07 10.94
N ASN A 56 -10.89 -6.70 10.30
CA ASN A 56 -11.09 -7.54 9.11
C ASN A 56 -11.90 -6.82 8.02
N ALA A 57 -11.62 -5.54 7.83
CA ALA A 57 -12.33 -4.70 6.87
C ALA A 57 -12.24 -5.29 5.45
N ALA A 58 -13.34 -5.29 4.71
CA ALA A 58 -13.45 -5.95 3.40
C ALA A 58 -13.14 -7.47 3.43
N GLY A 59 -13.24 -8.14 4.57
CA GLY A 59 -12.88 -9.53 4.73
C GLY A 59 -11.36 -9.79 4.71
N ILE A 60 -10.54 -8.76 4.88
CA ILE A 60 -9.08 -8.84 4.90
C ILE A 60 -8.61 -8.84 6.36
N PRO A 61 -8.02 -9.94 6.87
CA PRO A 61 -7.65 -10.04 8.29
C PRO A 61 -6.68 -8.97 8.80
N THR A 62 -5.87 -8.41 7.92
CA THR A 62 -4.88 -7.38 8.24
C THR A 62 -5.35 -5.95 7.91
N ALA A 63 -6.63 -5.76 7.53
CA ALA A 63 -7.21 -4.44 7.30
C ALA A 63 -8.05 -3.99 8.50
N VAL A 64 -7.94 -2.71 8.84
CA VAL A 64 -8.71 -2.10 9.94
C VAL A 64 -9.28 -0.75 9.48
N VAL A 65 -10.48 -0.43 9.98
CA VAL A 65 -11.08 0.90 9.82
C VAL A 65 -11.44 1.44 11.20
N GLY A 66 -11.03 2.68 11.47
CA GLY A 66 -11.43 3.42 12.66
C GLY A 66 -12.26 4.65 12.28
N GLU A 67 -13.44 4.83 12.86
CA GLU A 67 -14.30 5.99 12.59
C GLU A 67 -14.58 6.79 13.86
N ALA A 68 -14.59 8.11 13.74
CA ALA A 68 -15.03 9.03 14.78
C ALA A 68 -15.97 10.10 14.20
N GLY A 69 -16.88 10.63 15.04
CA GLY A 69 -17.97 11.51 14.64
C GLY A 69 -19.22 10.75 14.23
N ASP A 70 -20.37 11.43 14.24
CA ASP A 70 -21.68 10.79 14.01
C ASP A 70 -22.44 11.41 12.84
N GLU A 71 -22.16 12.67 12.52
CA GLU A 71 -22.90 13.44 11.52
C GLU A 71 -21.96 14.25 10.64
N GLY A 72 -22.43 14.65 9.45
CA GLY A 72 -21.70 15.50 8.52
C GLY A 72 -20.86 14.72 7.51
N PRO A 73 -20.00 15.41 6.74
CA PRO A 73 -19.20 14.79 5.71
C PRO A 73 -18.20 13.78 6.28
N VAL A 74 -17.86 12.78 5.47
CA VAL A 74 -16.87 11.74 5.79
C VAL A 74 -15.55 12.06 5.11
N ILE A 75 -14.53 12.32 5.89
CA ILE A 75 -13.17 12.48 5.42
C ILE A 75 -12.40 11.19 5.72
N ALA A 76 -11.97 10.51 4.66
CA ALA A 76 -11.13 9.34 4.76
C ALA A 76 -9.64 9.73 4.77
N ILE A 77 -8.88 9.15 5.71
CA ILE A 77 -7.42 9.27 5.75
C ILE A 77 -6.84 7.87 5.66
N LEU A 78 -6.03 7.63 4.62
CA LEU A 78 -5.52 6.32 4.28
C LEU A 78 -4.10 6.15 4.84
N GLY A 79 -3.88 5.08 5.57
CA GLY A 79 -2.58 4.66 6.06
C GLY A 79 -2.17 3.31 5.50
N GLU A 80 -0.88 3.08 5.39
CA GLU A 80 -0.26 1.83 4.95
C GLU A 80 0.76 1.41 6.01
N PHE A 81 1.06 0.11 6.11
CA PHE A 81 1.98 -0.41 7.12
C PHE A 81 2.68 -1.72 6.70
N ASP A 82 2.55 -2.13 5.44
CA ASP A 82 3.27 -3.26 4.89
C ASP A 82 4.73 -2.92 4.58
N ALA A 83 5.62 -3.88 4.76
CA ALA A 83 7.04 -3.81 4.46
C ALA A 83 7.37 -4.43 3.11
N LEU A 84 8.59 -4.24 2.67
CA LEU A 84 9.16 -4.84 1.46
C LEU A 84 10.08 -6.02 1.80
N PRO A 85 10.05 -7.10 1.02
CA PRO A 85 10.99 -8.20 1.20
C PRO A 85 12.42 -7.79 0.82
N TYR A 86 13.40 -8.38 1.49
CA TYR A 86 14.84 -8.18 1.23
C TYR A 86 15.37 -6.76 1.50
N LEU A 87 14.64 -5.94 2.25
CA LEU A 87 15.03 -4.58 2.59
C LEU A 87 15.28 -4.35 4.08
N SER A 88 15.68 -5.41 4.81
CA SER A 88 16.10 -5.28 6.20
C SER A 88 17.23 -4.26 6.34
N GLN A 89 17.09 -3.31 7.27
CA GLN A 89 18.03 -2.22 7.45
C GLN A 89 18.00 -1.73 8.89
N ALA A 90 19.17 -1.45 9.45
CA ALA A 90 19.30 -0.82 10.75
C ALA A 90 18.82 0.65 10.71
N PRO A 91 18.06 1.11 11.72
CA PRO A 91 17.59 2.48 11.76
C PRO A 91 18.75 3.46 11.95
N GLY A 92 18.68 4.63 11.28
CA GLY A 92 19.66 5.70 11.41
C GLY A 92 21.04 5.43 10.79
N VAL A 93 21.20 4.35 10.04
CA VAL A 93 22.45 3.98 9.36
C VAL A 93 22.30 4.21 7.86
N ALA A 94 23.22 4.99 7.27
CA ALA A 94 23.19 5.35 5.85
C ALA A 94 23.80 4.27 4.93
N GLU A 95 24.69 3.44 5.46
CA GLU A 95 25.29 2.32 4.73
C GLU A 95 24.36 1.10 4.75
N HIS A 96 24.51 0.22 3.75
CA HIS A 96 23.80 -1.06 3.74
C HIS A 96 24.19 -1.88 4.98
N HIS A 97 23.24 -2.03 5.89
CA HIS A 97 23.43 -2.70 7.18
C HIS A 97 22.15 -3.45 7.58
N PRO A 98 21.88 -4.61 6.96
CA PRO A 98 20.69 -5.38 7.31
C PRO A 98 20.76 -5.90 8.74
N LEU A 99 19.64 -5.83 9.47
CA LEU A 99 19.49 -6.48 10.77
C LEU A 99 19.37 -8.00 10.62
N GLU A 100 18.75 -8.44 9.53
CA GLU A 100 18.60 -9.83 9.14
C GLU A 100 18.91 -9.97 7.65
N GLU A 101 19.86 -10.82 7.30
CA GLU A 101 20.21 -11.07 5.90
C GLU A 101 19.01 -11.66 5.14
N GLY A 102 18.61 -11.00 4.05
CA GLY A 102 17.41 -11.36 3.28
C GLY A 102 16.09 -11.09 4.00
N GLY A 103 16.10 -10.44 5.17
CA GLY A 103 14.91 -10.06 5.93
C GLY A 103 14.12 -8.91 5.30
N ASN A 104 12.90 -8.70 5.78
CA ASN A 104 12.03 -7.60 5.35
C ASN A 104 12.45 -6.27 5.98
N GLY A 105 12.00 -5.15 5.38
CA GLY A 105 12.22 -3.81 5.93
C GLY A 105 11.32 -2.75 5.32
N HIS A 106 11.16 -1.63 6.03
CA HIS A 106 10.32 -0.51 5.63
C HIS A 106 11.04 0.45 4.66
N GLY A 107 11.49 -0.07 3.52
CA GLY A 107 12.18 0.73 2.49
C GLY A 107 11.29 1.78 1.81
N CYS A 108 9.97 1.62 1.84
CA CYS A 108 8.99 2.58 1.32
C CYS A 108 8.48 3.57 2.40
N GLY A 109 8.77 3.33 3.67
CA GLY A 109 8.38 4.21 4.78
C GLY A 109 6.91 4.05 5.21
N HIS A 110 6.29 2.90 4.96
CA HIS A 110 4.89 2.67 5.33
C HIS A 110 4.66 2.67 6.85
N ASN A 111 5.67 2.35 7.66
CA ASN A 111 5.63 2.54 9.11
C ASN A 111 5.35 4.00 9.51
N LEU A 112 6.00 4.95 8.82
CA LEU A 112 5.75 6.39 9.00
C LEU A 112 4.40 6.79 8.41
N LEU A 113 4.07 6.27 7.23
CA LEU A 113 2.85 6.62 6.49
C LEU A 113 1.61 6.26 7.32
N GLY A 114 1.54 5.03 7.82
CA GLY A 114 0.41 4.56 8.63
C GLY A 114 0.26 5.32 9.94
N ALA A 115 1.35 5.52 10.66
CA ALA A 115 1.36 6.23 11.94
C ALA A 115 0.94 7.70 11.77
N ALA A 116 1.51 8.42 10.79
CA ALA A 116 1.17 9.82 10.58
C ALA A 116 -0.25 10.02 10.01
N ALA A 117 -0.75 9.09 9.19
CA ALA A 117 -2.13 9.11 8.72
C ALA A 117 -3.11 8.96 9.91
N LEU A 118 -2.82 8.04 10.84
CA LEU A 118 -3.66 7.87 12.04
C LEU A 118 -3.54 9.06 13.00
N LEU A 119 -2.35 9.67 13.14
CA LEU A 119 -2.17 10.92 13.87
C LEU A 119 -3.00 12.05 13.27
N ALA A 120 -3.00 12.19 11.95
CA ALA A 120 -3.82 13.18 11.26
C ALA A 120 -5.32 12.96 11.51
N ALA A 121 -5.79 11.72 11.44
CA ALA A 121 -7.18 11.38 11.78
C ALA A 121 -7.52 11.73 13.23
N THR A 122 -6.61 11.46 14.16
CA THR A 122 -6.77 11.80 15.59
C THR A 122 -6.84 13.32 15.79
N ALA A 123 -5.93 14.09 15.19
CA ALA A 123 -5.92 15.54 15.29
C ALA A 123 -7.20 16.17 14.72
N VAL A 124 -7.68 15.67 13.57
CA VAL A 124 -8.96 16.12 12.98
C VAL A 124 -10.14 15.80 13.90
N LYS A 125 -10.20 14.59 14.44
CA LYS A 125 -11.22 14.17 15.40
C LYS A 125 -11.27 15.11 16.61
N ASP A 126 -10.12 15.36 17.23
CA ASP A 126 -10.03 16.21 18.41
C ASP A 126 -10.41 17.66 18.08
N TRP A 127 -9.93 18.18 16.96
CA TRP A 127 -10.25 19.53 16.51
C TRP A 127 -11.74 19.74 16.24
N LEU A 128 -12.40 18.77 15.59
CA LEU A 128 -13.86 18.80 15.35
C LEU A 128 -14.62 18.83 16.68
N ALA A 129 -14.22 17.97 17.64
CA ALA A 129 -14.86 17.88 18.95
C ALA A 129 -14.70 19.19 19.76
N GLU A 130 -13.49 19.75 19.82
CA GLU A 130 -13.21 20.99 20.55
C GLU A 130 -13.94 22.21 19.97
N ASN A 131 -14.19 22.21 18.66
CA ASN A 131 -14.89 23.32 17.99
C ASN A 131 -16.40 23.09 17.83
N GLY A 132 -16.94 21.97 18.30
CA GLY A 132 -18.35 21.62 18.16
C GLY A 132 -18.80 21.49 16.69
N LEU A 133 -17.90 21.08 15.82
CA LEU A 133 -18.15 20.93 14.39
C LEU A 133 -18.64 19.51 14.07
N LYS A 134 -19.60 19.43 13.14
CA LYS A 134 -20.07 18.17 12.60
C LYS A 134 -19.15 17.68 11.49
N GLY A 135 -18.77 16.44 11.55
CA GLY A 135 -17.94 15.75 10.57
C GLY A 135 -17.60 14.36 11.06
N ARG A 136 -17.33 13.47 10.12
CA ARG A 136 -16.83 12.12 10.40
C ARG A 136 -15.42 12.00 9.83
N VAL A 137 -14.48 11.55 10.64
CA VAL A 137 -13.15 11.19 10.18
C VAL A 137 -13.00 9.69 10.24
N ARG A 138 -12.52 9.12 9.15
CA ARG A 138 -12.34 7.67 9.05
C ARG A 138 -10.91 7.35 8.65
N TYR A 139 -10.17 6.68 9.52
CA TYR A 139 -8.87 6.11 9.21
C TYR A 139 -9.05 4.75 8.55
N TYR A 140 -8.34 4.52 7.46
CA TYR A 140 -8.25 3.22 6.79
C TYR A 140 -6.84 2.68 6.91
N GLY A 141 -6.65 1.63 7.69
CA GLY A 141 -5.42 0.85 7.71
C GLY A 141 -5.42 -0.15 6.56
N CYS A 142 -4.65 0.17 5.53
CA CYS A 142 -4.64 -0.54 4.26
C CYS A 142 -3.38 -1.43 4.16
N PRO A 143 -3.50 -2.77 4.27
CA PRO A 143 -2.38 -3.68 4.11
C PRO A 143 -2.01 -3.89 2.65
N ALA A 144 -0.88 -4.56 2.42
CA ALA A 144 -0.47 -5.14 1.15
C ALA A 144 -0.47 -4.16 -0.05
N GLU A 145 -0.07 -2.91 0.16
CA GLU A 145 0.02 -1.92 -0.93
C GLU A 145 1.05 -2.37 -1.97
N GLU A 146 2.22 -2.83 -1.53
CA GLU A 146 3.37 -3.17 -2.36
C GLU A 146 3.14 -4.34 -3.33
N GLY A 147 2.16 -5.17 -3.09
CA GLY A 147 1.95 -6.31 -3.97
C GLY A 147 0.55 -6.89 -4.02
N GLY A 148 -0.30 -6.59 -3.06
CA GLY A 148 -1.64 -7.17 -2.92
C GLY A 148 -2.79 -6.23 -3.28
N ALA A 149 -2.53 -4.90 -3.31
CA ALA A 149 -3.50 -3.87 -3.64
C ALA A 149 -4.81 -3.96 -2.82
N ALA A 150 -4.71 -4.08 -1.48
CA ALA A 150 -5.86 -4.24 -0.61
C ALA A 150 -6.91 -3.13 -0.77
N LYS A 151 -6.50 -1.90 -1.04
CA LYS A 151 -7.42 -0.77 -1.31
C LYS A 151 -8.41 -1.07 -2.44
N THR A 152 -7.99 -1.81 -3.47
CA THR A 152 -8.88 -2.23 -4.57
C THR A 152 -10.03 -3.13 -4.08
N TYR A 153 -9.73 -4.03 -3.15
CA TYR A 153 -10.75 -4.89 -2.54
C TYR A 153 -11.63 -4.10 -1.58
N MET A 154 -11.06 -3.18 -0.81
CA MET A 154 -11.82 -2.30 0.09
C MET A 154 -12.81 -1.42 -0.68
N VAL A 155 -12.42 -0.90 -1.85
CA VAL A 155 -13.32 -0.17 -2.76
C VAL A 155 -14.40 -1.10 -3.32
N ARG A 156 -14.04 -2.30 -3.76
CA ARG A 156 -15.02 -3.28 -4.28
C ARG A 156 -16.09 -3.65 -3.27
N GLU A 157 -15.72 -3.76 -2.00
CA GLU A 157 -16.64 -4.08 -0.89
C GLU A 157 -17.40 -2.83 -0.37
N GLY A 158 -17.30 -1.69 -1.04
CA GLY A 158 -18.09 -0.49 -0.75
C GLY A 158 -17.63 0.35 0.44
N LEU A 159 -16.41 0.12 0.98
CA LEU A 159 -15.94 0.82 2.17
C LEU A 159 -15.79 2.35 1.96
N PHE A 160 -15.79 2.80 0.73
CA PHE A 160 -15.62 4.20 0.35
C PHE A 160 -16.88 4.84 -0.26
N ASP A 161 -18.01 4.12 -0.32
CA ASP A 161 -19.20 4.57 -1.05
C ASP A 161 -19.84 5.84 -0.44
N ASP A 162 -19.68 6.05 0.86
CA ASP A 162 -20.17 7.21 1.61
C ASP A 162 -19.08 8.26 1.93
N VAL A 163 -17.89 8.13 1.34
CA VAL A 163 -16.76 9.04 1.59
C VAL A 163 -16.85 10.26 0.67
N ASP A 164 -16.85 11.45 1.26
CA ASP A 164 -16.88 12.72 0.50
C ASP A 164 -15.51 13.12 -0.02
N ALA A 165 -14.45 12.86 0.74
CA ALA A 165 -13.07 13.09 0.32
C ALA A 165 -12.12 12.07 0.95
N ALA A 166 -11.15 11.60 0.17
CA ALA A 166 -10.10 10.69 0.63
C ALA A 166 -8.73 11.37 0.48
N ILE A 167 -7.94 11.31 1.55
CA ILE A 167 -6.61 11.90 1.63
C ILE A 167 -5.60 10.78 1.92
N SER A 168 -4.54 10.78 1.14
CA SER A 168 -3.37 9.92 1.34
C SER A 168 -2.11 10.78 1.25
N TRP A 169 -1.03 10.34 1.87
CA TRP A 169 0.28 10.94 1.70
C TRP A 169 1.32 9.84 1.46
N HIS A 170 2.49 10.22 0.99
CA HIS A 170 3.60 9.30 0.83
C HIS A 170 4.93 10.01 1.11
N PRO A 171 5.89 9.38 1.82
CA PRO A 171 7.23 9.92 1.98
C PRO A 171 7.89 10.21 0.63
N ALA A 172 8.47 11.41 0.48
CA ALA A 172 9.11 11.85 -0.75
C ALA A 172 10.27 12.81 -0.42
N THR A 173 11.08 13.13 -1.43
CA THR A 173 12.23 14.03 -1.29
C THR A 173 11.86 15.52 -1.25
N PHE A 174 10.59 15.83 -1.43
CA PHE A 174 10.06 17.19 -1.38
C PHE A 174 8.65 17.20 -0.80
N THR A 175 8.23 18.33 -0.26
CA THR A 175 6.85 18.56 0.19
C THR A 175 6.03 19.19 -0.93
N GLY A 176 4.91 18.57 -1.30
CA GLY A 176 4.05 19.07 -2.37
C GLY A 176 2.82 18.20 -2.54
N VAL A 177 1.91 18.64 -3.41
CA VAL A 177 0.76 17.87 -3.85
C VAL A 177 1.15 17.09 -5.11
N ASN A 178 0.86 15.79 -5.14
CA ASN A 178 1.07 14.96 -6.31
C ASN A 178 -0.24 14.84 -7.10
N GLU A 179 -0.32 15.55 -8.22
CA GLU A 179 -1.46 15.53 -9.14
C GLU A 179 -1.29 14.54 -10.30
N ALA A 180 -0.22 13.73 -10.27
CA ALA A 180 0.05 12.79 -11.34
C ALA A 180 -1.03 11.69 -11.41
N SER A 181 -1.53 11.43 -12.60
CA SER A 181 -2.39 10.27 -12.84
C SER A 181 -1.63 8.96 -12.64
N SER A 182 -2.24 8.00 -11.99
CA SER A 182 -1.72 6.64 -11.89
C SER A 182 -2.26 5.77 -13.03
N LEU A 183 -1.59 4.67 -13.27
CA LEU A 183 -1.95 3.75 -14.32
C LEU A 183 -2.46 2.45 -13.70
N ALA A 184 -3.45 1.84 -14.37
CA ALA A 184 -3.95 0.53 -13.99
C ALA A 184 -2.84 -0.52 -13.98
N ASN A 185 -2.87 -1.37 -12.97
CA ASN A 185 -1.88 -2.38 -12.72
C ASN A 185 -2.56 -3.74 -12.49
N THR A 186 -2.01 -4.78 -13.10
CA THR A 186 -2.41 -6.17 -12.84
C THR A 186 -1.14 -7.02 -12.70
N ARG A 187 -0.99 -7.65 -11.55
CA ARG A 187 0.06 -8.65 -11.30
C ARG A 187 -0.48 -10.03 -11.61
N ILE A 188 0.30 -10.80 -12.37
CA ILE A 188 -0.02 -12.19 -12.71
C ILE A 188 1.25 -13.01 -12.54
N ASP A 189 1.18 -14.10 -11.78
CA ASP A 189 2.26 -15.06 -11.62
C ASP A 189 1.98 -16.24 -12.56
N PHE A 190 2.91 -16.53 -13.48
CA PHE A 190 2.83 -17.64 -14.43
C PHE A 190 3.77 -18.75 -13.98
N THR A 191 3.25 -19.95 -13.78
CA THR A 191 4.04 -21.13 -13.39
C THR A 191 4.09 -22.13 -14.54
N PHE A 192 5.30 -22.51 -14.96
CA PHE A 192 5.52 -23.52 -15.98
C PHE A 192 6.15 -24.78 -15.40
N HIS A 193 5.67 -25.94 -15.81
CA HIS A 193 6.17 -27.23 -15.38
C HIS A 193 6.87 -27.94 -16.55
N GLY A 194 8.15 -28.27 -16.36
CA GLY A 194 8.96 -28.99 -17.33
C GLY A 194 8.95 -30.50 -17.11
N LYS A 195 9.53 -31.21 -18.04
CA LYS A 195 9.83 -32.63 -17.96
C LYS A 195 11.32 -32.88 -18.27
N ALA A 196 12.05 -33.41 -17.31
CA ALA A 196 13.46 -33.71 -17.50
C ALA A 196 13.64 -34.92 -18.45
N ALA A 197 14.68 -34.83 -19.27
CA ALA A 197 15.17 -35.92 -20.11
C ALA A 197 16.69 -35.89 -20.21
N HIS A 198 17.30 -36.98 -20.59
CA HIS A 198 18.75 -37.03 -20.83
C HIS A 198 19.09 -36.29 -22.15
N ALA A 199 19.84 -35.19 -22.05
CA ALA A 199 20.07 -34.29 -23.17
C ALA A 199 20.73 -34.94 -24.40
N ALA A 200 21.58 -35.97 -24.20
CA ALA A 200 22.25 -36.69 -25.31
C ALA A 200 21.54 -38.00 -25.68
N GLY A 201 20.80 -38.61 -24.77
CA GLY A 201 20.24 -39.94 -24.98
C GLY A 201 18.79 -39.97 -25.44
N ALA A 202 17.99 -38.99 -25.04
CA ALA A 202 16.56 -38.91 -25.38
C ALA A 202 16.03 -37.44 -25.23
N PRO A 203 16.62 -36.45 -25.91
CA PRO A 203 16.22 -35.06 -25.77
C PRO A 203 14.76 -34.82 -26.15
N GLU A 204 14.22 -35.60 -27.11
CA GLU A 204 12.84 -35.48 -27.60
C GLU A 204 11.78 -35.80 -26.54
N LEU A 205 12.16 -36.47 -25.44
CA LEU A 205 11.26 -36.77 -24.32
C LEU A 205 11.17 -35.63 -23.30
N GLY A 206 12.05 -34.66 -23.41
CA GLY A 206 12.09 -33.49 -22.52
C GLY A 206 11.07 -32.43 -22.89
N ARG A 207 10.79 -31.57 -21.92
CA ARG A 207 10.05 -30.28 -22.09
C ARG A 207 10.69 -29.28 -21.16
N SER A 208 11.20 -28.20 -21.70
CA SER A 208 11.83 -27.15 -20.91
C SER A 208 10.78 -26.15 -20.41
N ALA A 209 10.70 -25.97 -19.11
CA ALA A 209 9.90 -24.89 -18.51
C ALA A 209 10.50 -23.52 -18.82
N LEU A 210 11.84 -23.44 -18.92
CA LEU A 210 12.52 -22.19 -19.28
C LEU A 210 12.17 -21.77 -20.71
N ASP A 211 12.14 -22.69 -21.67
CA ASP A 211 11.75 -22.35 -23.05
C ASP A 211 10.32 -21.79 -23.11
N ALA A 212 9.42 -22.29 -22.26
CA ALA A 212 8.06 -21.75 -22.18
C ALA A 212 8.05 -20.31 -21.65
N VAL A 213 8.88 -19.98 -20.67
CA VAL A 213 9.08 -18.61 -20.18
C VAL A 213 9.62 -17.71 -21.29
N GLU A 214 10.66 -18.16 -22.01
CA GLU A 214 11.27 -17.39 -23.09
C GLU A 214 10.29 -17.14 -24.24
N LEU A 215 9.53 -18.16 -24.65
CA LEU A 215 8.50 -18.01 -25.68
C LEU A 215 7.40 -17.00 -25.27
N MET A 216 6.97 -17.06 -24.01
CA MET A 216 6.02 -16.10 -23.46
C MET A 216 6.58 -14.67 -23.51
N ASN A 217 7.83 -14.47 -23.09
CA ASN A 217 8.49 -13.16 -23.11
C ASN A 217 8.58 -12.58 -24.52
N VAL A 218 8.99 -13.41 -25.50
CA VAL A 218 9.06 -13.02 -26.92
C VAL A 218 7.67 -12.66 -27.46
N GLY A 219 6.66 -13.50 -27.18
CA GLY A 219 5.28 -13.26 -27.62
C GLY A 219 4.69 -11.96 -27.08
N ILE A 220 4.94 -11.66 -25.80
CA ILE A 220 4.50 -10.40 -25.17
C ILE A 220 5.21 -9.19 -25.79
N ASN A 221 6.48 -9.34 -26.17
CA ASN A 221 7.19 -8.28 -26.87
C ASN A 221 6.55 -7.90 -28.21
N TYR A 222 6.17 -8.89 -28.99
CA TYR A 222 5.49 -8.63 -30.26
C TYR A 222 4.09 -8.03 -30.06
N LEU A 223 3.41 -8.40 -29.01
CA LEU A 223 2.10 -7.82 -28.68
C LEU A 223 2.14 -6.29 -28.51
N ARG A 224 3.30 -5.71 -28.17
CA ARG A 224 3.44 -4.25 -27.98
C ARG A 224 3.13 -3.44 -29.22
N GLU A 225 3.41 -3.97 -30.41
CA GLU A 225 3.16 -3.31 -31.68
C GLU A 225 1.65 -3.25 -31.99
N HIS A 226 0.87 -4.14 -31.38
CA HIS A 226 -0.56 -4.30 -31.67
C HIS A 226 -1.48 -3.76 -30.56
N ILE A 227 -0.92 -3.20 -29.49
CA ILE A 227 -1.67 -2.54 -28.43
C ILE A 227 -1.79 -1.06 -28.78
N PRO A 228 -3.02 -0.51 -28.86
CA PRO A 228 -3.22 0.89 -29.17
C PRO A 228 -2.44 1.82 -28.25
N ASP A 229 -1.85 2.88 -28.83
CA ASP A 229 -1.10 3.88 -28.07
C ASP A 229 -1.99 4.58 -27.03
N ILE A 230 -1.39 4.86 -25.89
CA ILE A 230 -2.05 5.45 -24.73
C ILE A 230 -2.15 6.98 -24.82
N HIS A 231 -1.50 7.60 -25.80
CA HIS A 231 -1.42 9.06 -25.90
C HIS A 231 -2.57 9.71 -26.65
N GLN A 232 -3.60 8.95 -27.02
CA GLN A 232 -4.76 9.50 -27.69
C GLN A 232 -5.96 9.65 -26.76
N LEU A 233 -6.12 10.86 -26.21
CA LEU A 233 -7.38 11.43 -25.72
C LEU A 233 -8.21 10.62 -24.70
N ASP A 234 -9.42 11.03 -24.37
CA ASP A 234 -10.40 10.52 -23.38
C ASP A 234 -10.61 8.98 -23.31
N ARG A 235 -9.96 8.22 -24.18
CA ARG A 235 -9.85 6.75 -24.15
C ARG A 235 -8.53 6.26 -23.56
N VAL A 236 -7.69 7.18 -23.13
CA VAL A 236 -6.32 6.96 -22.65
C VAL A 236 -6.29 5.99 -21.49
N GLU A 237 -7.19 6.11 -20.53
CA GLU A 237 -7.18 5.27 -19.34
C GLU A 237 -7.34 3.77 -19.66
N ARG A 238 -8.28 3.41 -20.53
CA ARG A 238 -8.49 2.02 -20.93
C ARG A 238 -7.35 1.47 -21.80
N ARG A 239 -6.72 2.32 -22.62
CA ARG A 239 -5.59 1.94 -23.44
C ARG A 239 -4.30 1.85 -22.65
N ALA A 240 -4.10 2.79 -21.71
CA ALA A 240 -3.00 2.74 -20.76
C ALA A 240 -3.00 1.46 -19.93
N ALA A 241 -4.16 1.02 -19.46
CA ALA A 241 -4.34 -0.23 -18.75
C ALA A 241 -3.87 -1.45 -19.58
N LYS A 242 -4.19 -1.50 -20.88
CA LYS A 242 -3.78 -2.60 -21.76
C LYS A 242 -2.26 -2.66 -21.98
N LEU A 243 -1.64 -1.52 -22.25
CA LEU A 243 -0.19 -1.44 -22.48
C LEU A 243 0.63 -1.82 -21.26
N ARG A 244 0.12 -1.50 -20.05
CA ARG A 244 0.80 -1.82 -18.81
C ARG A 244 0.63 -3.26 -18.39
N ARG A 245 -0.50 -3.88 -18.69
CA ARG A 245 -0.64 -5.33 -18.57
C ARG A 245 0.45 -6.04 -19.36
N ALA A 246 0.68 -5.64 -20.62
CA ALA A 246 1.73 -6.20 -21.45
C ALA A 246 3.15 -5.92 -20.92
N ARG A 247 3.39 -4.75 -20.35
CA ARG A 247 4.70 -4.40 -19.76
C ARG A 247 5.00 -5.12 -18.44
N ARG A 248 3.98 -5.42 -17.61
CA ARG A 248 4.18 -6.11 -16.34
C ARG A 248 4.42 -7.60 -16.43
N VAL A 249 3.87 -8.26 -17.43
CA VAL A 249 4.24 -9.66 -17.68
C VAL A 249 5.76 -9.79 -17.92
N ARG A 250 6.43 -8.72 -18.33
CA ARG A 250 7.90 -8.68 -18.48
C ARG A 250 8.68 -8.59 -17.17
N SER A 251 8.13 -7.97 -16.15
CA SER A 251 8.86 -7.77 -14.88
C SER A 251 8.80 -8.97 -13.95
N LEU A 252 8.07 -10.02 -14.34
CA LEU A 252 7.88 -11.25 -13.57
C LEU A 252 8.66 -12.44 -14.16
N ALA A 253 9.49 -12.24 -15.20
CA ALA A 253 10.32 -13.26 -15.82
C ALA A 253 11.76 -13.24 -15.31
#